data_187c438794487244c0726350b5c04378
#
_entry.id   187c438794487244c0726350b5c04378
#
_cell.length_a   1.000
_cell.length_b   1.000
_cell.length_c   1.000
_cell.angle_alpha   90.00
_cell.angle_beta   90.00
_cell.angle_gamma   90.00
#
_symmetry.space_group_name_H-M   'P 1'
#
loop_
_entity.id
_entity.type
_entity.pdbx_description
1 polymer ?
#
loop_
_entity_poly.entity_id
_entity_poly.type
_entity_poly.pdbx_seq_one_letter_code
_entity_poly.pdbx_strand_id
1 'polypeptide(L)'
;FILCVTSRLITSINYIEDIDSMRFALSLFDYDILELRPHFPGYPIFCFFAKTIYLLIGSVQMTFSIIGGISTFLIIYYSNLICELIINKKSYYLSVLIFLNPLIWNLGNRYMSDLFGLSLLIIVTYFFFSSINLKNRKQLIIAFFLVGILSGVRISFLPFSIPFILYVFFQSQLNFIKSSFIMLAGVMVWMTPLVFLTGFENLYEISINHISGHFFKWGGSVITSDFSILDRLLKIIESIWADGMGGFWKGRSPLTLVLSFGWIFFIYSFLKAKNITTDNRKILINLLIASILVYFVWILLFQNVVYKPRHIIPFLPFILMLISVGLTSVISQIHFHRILIYPFIFCLFIVTTYLNWQHKSPSAICQIKSYVYDDNSIMKIFCSSSIVNSYLKKHKGSENIIFLNENNSVGIKRYYNLGYTIYSTKNLKNLNMTIKFQNNFYHNPYVNRLWSTMRIYKYNKH
;
A
#
# COMPACT_ATOMS: atom_id res chain seq x y z
N PHE A 1 -5.18 -14.43 -15.27
CA PHE A 1 -3.79 -14.08 -15.00
C PHE A 1 -3.26 -13.06 -16.01
N ILE A 2 -3.24 -13.40 -17.32
CA ILE A 2 -2.69 -12.54 -18.39
C ILE A 2 -3.29 -11.12 -18.31
N LEU A 3 -4.61 -10.99 -18.20
CA LEU A 3 -5.28 -9.69 -18.11
C LEU A 3 -4.82 -8.87 -16.90
N CYS A 4 -4.58 -9.50 -15.75
CA CYS A 4 -4.09 -8.81 -14.56
C CYS A 4 -2.66 -8.26 -14.77
N VAL A 5 -1.78 -9.05 -15.36
CA VAL A 5 -0.39 -8.63 -15.59
C VAL A 5 -0.31 -7.58 -16.71
N THR A 6 -0.94 -7.82 -17.86
CA THR A 6 -0.87 -6.90 -19.02
C THR A 6 -1.50 -5.54 -18.71
N SER A 7 -2.62 -5.51 -17.98
CA SER A 7 -3.26 -4.24 -17.60
C SER A 7 -2.37 -3.38 -16.68
N ARG A 8 -1.63 -3.99 -15.73
CA ARG A 8 -0.67 -3.27 -14.87
C ARG A 8 0.56 -2.81 -15.65
N LEU A 9 1.05 -3.60 -16.59
CA LEU A 9 2.13 -3.18 -17.48
C LEU A 9 1.74 -1.97 -18.34
N ILE A 10 0.53 -1.96 -18.92
CA ILE A 10 0.03 -0.84 -19.74
C ILE A 10 -0.11 0.45 -18.90
N THR A 11 -0.51 0.31 -17.63
CA THR A 11 -0.72 1.46 -16.72
C THR A 11 0.47 1.72 -15.79
N SER A 12 1.61 1.11 -16.06
CA SER A 12 2.82 1.26 -15.26
C SER A 12 3.32 2.70 -15.19
N ILE A 13 3.93 3.07 -14.07
CA ILE A 13 4.50 4.40 -13.82
C ILE A 13 6.04 4.33 -13.85
N ASN A 14 6.69 5.34 -14.41
CA ASN A 14 8.14 5.41 -14.54
C ASN A 14 8.81 6.40 -13.58
N TYR A 15 8.16 6.69 -12.48
CA TYR A 15 8.61 7.63 -11.46
C TYR A 15 8.26 7.14 -10.06
N ILE A 16 8.91 7.70 -9.06
CA ILE A 16 8.57 7.48 -7.66
C ILE A 16 7.48 8.45 -7.21
N GLU A 17 6.67 8.04 -6.26
CA GLU A 17 5.56 8.85 -5.75
C GLU A 17 5.86 9.48 -4.40
N ASP A 18 6.52 8.75 -3.52
CA ASP A 18 6.83 9.17 -2.16
C ASP A 18 8.14 8.52 -1.66
N ILE A 19 8.52 8.87 -0.43
CA ILE A 19 9.74 8.38 0.19
C ILE A 19 9.78 6.86 0.35
N ASP A 20 8.63 6.20 0.57
CA ASP A 20 8.59 4.75 0.74
C ASP A 20 8.79 4.05 -0.60
N SER A 21 8.15 4.53 -1.68
CA SER A 21 8.38 3.99 -3.04
C SER A 21 9.81 4.19 -3.52
N MET A 22 10.44 5.32 -3.12
CA MET A 22 11.86 5.57 -3.38
C MET A 22 12.76 4.53 -2.69
N ARG A 23 12.50 4.22 -1.43
CA ARG A 23 13.23 3.22 -0.65
C ARG A 23 13.16 1.83 -1.27
N PHE A 24 11.98 1.41 -1.73
CA PHE A 24 11.81 0.15 -2.43
C PHE A 24 12.46 0.15 -3.83
N ALA A 25 12.40 1.25 -4.58
CA ALA A 25 13.11 1.36 -5.84
C ALA A 25 14.64 1.23 -5.67
N LEU A 26 15.19 1.88 -4.63
CA LEU A 26 16.63 1.80 -4.32
C LEU A 26 17.05 0.40 -3.88
N SER A 27 16.20 -0.34 -3.16
CA SER A 27 16.51 -1.70 -2.71
C SER A 27 16.69 -2.72 -3.84
N LEU A 28 16.18 -2.43 -5.04
CA LEU A 28 16.46 -3.26 -6.23
C LEU A 28 17.93 -3.19 -6.68
N PHE A 29 18.57 -2.04 -6.45
CA PHE A 29 19.98 -1.85 -6.80
C PHE A 29 20.87 -2.31 -5.67
N ASP A 30 20.56 -1.86 -4.46
CA ASP A 30 21.34 -2.05 -3.26
C ASP A 30 20.40 -2.23 -2.05
N TYR A 31 20.35 -3.48 -1.55
CA TYR A 31 19.51 -3.79 -0.38
C TYR A 31 20.30 -3.56 0.89
N ASP A 32 19.97 -2.47 1.58
CA ASP A 32 20.63 -2.06 2.82
C ASP A 32 19.63 -1.39 3.78
N ILE A 33 19.31 -2.08 4.87
CA ILE A 33 18.35 -1.59 5.86
C ILE A 33 18.95 -0.43 6.68
N LEU A 34 20.27 -0.38 6.87
CA LEU A 34 20.96 0.69 7.58
C LEU A 34 20.80 2.02 6.84
N GLU A 35 20.86 1.94 5.50
CA GLU A 35 20.66 3.08 4.60
C GLU A 35 19.19 3.31 4.22
N LEU A 36 18.25 2.66 4.93
CA LEU A 36 16.80 2.71 4.66
C LEU A 36 16.41 2.25 3.25
N ARG A 37 17.08 1.22 2.70
CA ARG A 37 16.84 0.64 1.38
C ARG A 37 16.42 -0.84 1.47
N PRO A 38 15.21 -1.17 1.90
CA PRO A 38 14.17 -0.30 2.45
C PRO A 38 14.32 -0.08 3.97
N HIS A 39 13.38 0.66 4.57
CA HIS A 39 13.33 0.84 6.02
C HIS A 39 12.93 -0.48 6.74
N PHE A 40 13.19 -0.56 8.05
CA PHE A 40 12.77 -1.71 8.88
C PHE A 40 11.26 -2.00 8.71
N PRO A 41 10.83 -3.27 8.66
CA PRO A 41 11.58 -4.52 8.90
C PRO A 41 12.34 -5.07 7.67
N GLY A 42 12.64 -4.26 6.65
CA GLY A 42 13.41 -4.65 5.47
C GLY A 42 12.61 -5.38 4.38
N TYR A 43 11.43 -5.88 4.67
CA TYR A 43 10.55 -6.59 3.71
C TYR A 43 11.28 -7.65 2.87
N PRO A 44 12.10 -8.54 3.48
CA PRO A 44 13.10 -9.31 2.76
C PRO A 44 12.50 -10.24 1.71
N ILE A 45 11.35 -10.87 1.98
CA ILE A 45 10.67 -11.73 1.01
C ILE A 45 10.20 -10.93 -0.21
N PHE A 46 9.59 -9.77 0.02
CA PHE A 46 9.15 -8.91 -1.08
C PHE A 46 10.32 -8.40 -1.91
N CYS A 47 11.38 -7.92 -1.26
CA CYS A 47 12.58 -7.41 -1.93
C CYS A 47 13.31 -8.51 -2.70
N PHE A 48 13.35 -9.75 -2.19
CA PHE A 48 13.88 -10.90 -2.90
C PHE A 48 13.13 -11.17 -4.22
N PHE A 49 11.79 -11.24 -4.16
CA PHE A 49 10.98 -11.42 -5.37
C PHE A 49 11.13 -10.26 -6.35
N ALA A 50 11.11 -9.03 -5.84
CA ALA A 50 11.29 -7.84 -6.67
C ALA A 50 12.67 -7.82 -7.32
N LYS A 51 13.75 -8.13 -6.60
CA LYS A 51 15.11 -8.21 -7.13
C LYS A 51 15.23 -9.31 -8.19
N THR A 52 14.64 -10.48 -7.97
CA THR A 52 14.66 -11.59 -8.93
C THR A 52 14.00 -11.20 -10.25
N ILE A 53 12.82 -10.57 -10.21
CA ILE A 53 12.14 -10.09 -11.42
C ILE A 53 12.93 -8.96 -12.09
N TYR A 54 13.50 -8.05 -11.29
CA TYR A 54 14.34 -6.97 -11.81
C TYR A 54 15.57 -7.49 -12.57
N LEU A 55 16.23 -8.51 -12.05
CA LEU A 55 17.39 -9.13 -12.72
C LEU A 55 17.03 -9.76 -14.07
N LEU A 56 15.79 -10.23 -14.24
CA LEU A 56 15.30 -10.81 -15.48
C LEU A 56 14.90 -9.74 -16.52
N ILE A 57 14.38 -8.59 -16.06
CA ILE A 57 13.70 -7.61 -16.93
C ILE A 57 14.53 -6.33 -17.11
N GLY A 58 15.37 -5.96 -16.11
CA GLY A 58 16.18 -4.75 -16.13
C GLY A 58 15.42 -3.43 -15.94
N SER A 59 14.10 -3.47 -15.69
CA SER A 59 13.24 -2.28 -15.56
C SER A 59 12.53 -2.24 -14.19
N VAL A 60 12.80 -1.20 -13.42
CA VAL A 60 12.13 -0.95 -12.10
C VAL A 60 10.61 -0.86 -12.28
N GLN A 61 10.17 -0.08 -13.25
CA GLN A 61 8.77 0.12 -13.61
C GLN A 61 8.04 -1.20 -13.89
N MET A 62 8.59 -2.01 -14.81
CA MET A 62 7.98 -3.28 -15.20
C MET A 62 8.00 -4.29 -14.05
N THR A 63 9.07 -4.31 -13.25
CA THR A 63 9.20 -5.20 -12.09
C THR A 63 8.02 -5.04 -11.13
N PHE A 64 7.75 -3.82 -10.67
CA PHE A 64 6.67 -3.58 -9.72
C PHE A 64 5.29 -3.80 -10.34
N SER A 65 5.09 -3.45 -11.61
CA SER A 65 3.82 -3.68 -12.30
C SER A 65 3.52 -5.18 -12.52
N ILE A 66 4.54 -6.00 -12.78
CA ILE A 66 4.37 -7.47 -12.87
C ILE A 66 3.99 -8.04 -11.51
N ILE A 67 4.69 -7.66 -10.43
CA ILE A 67 4.35 -8.08 -9.08
C ILE A 67 2.92 -7.66 -8.72
N GLY A 68 2.54 -6.44 -9.08
CA GLY A 68 1.18 -5.94 -8.87
C GLY A 68 0.13 -6.72 -9.64
N GLY A 69 0.41 -7.11 -10.89
CA GLY A 69 -0.46 -7.96 -11.71
C GLY A 69 -0.62 -9.36 -11.15
N ILE A 70 0.47 -10.01 -10.75
CA ILE A 70 0.47 -11.32 -10.07
C ILE A 70 -0.33 -11.24 -8.76
N SER A 71 -0.06 -10.23 -7.94
CA SER A 71 -0.76 -10.01 -6.67
C SER A 71 -2.26 -9.81 -6.87
N THR A 72 -2.65 -9.01 -7.87
CA THR A 72 -4.07 -8.80 -8.22
C THR A 72 -4.75 -10.12 -8.60
N PHE A 73 -4.11 -10.95 -9.42
CA PHE A 73 -4.62 -12.26 -9.78
C PHE A 73 -4.81 -13.16 -8.54
N LEU A 74 -3.81 -13.23 -7.67
CA LEU A 74 -3.88 -14.02 -6.43
C LEU A 74 -4.99 -13.54 -5.49
N ILE A 75 -5.18 -12.23 -5.34
CA ILE A 75 -6.27 -11.65 -4.57
C ILE A 75 -7.62 -12.07 -5.15
N ILE A 76 -7.82 -11.96 -6.47
CA ILE A 76 -9.05 -12.38 -7.14
C ILE A 76 -9.30 -13.87 -6.93
N TYR A 77 -8.29 -14.69 -7.18
CA TYR A 77 -8.40 -16.15 -7.12
C TYR A 77 -8.78 -16.64 -5.72
N TYR A 78 -8.01 -16.25 -4.70
CA TYR A 78 -8.26 -16.70 -3.33
C TYR A 78 -9.48 -16.03 -2.68
N SER A 79 -9.83 -14.79 -3.05
CA SER A 79 -11.09 -14.19 -2.60
C SER A 79 -12.32 -14.93 -3.14
N ASN A 80 -12.27 -15.42 -4.38
CA ASN A 80 -13.34 -16.28 -4.91
C ASN A 80 -13.41 -17.62 -4.20
N LEU A 81 -12.28 -18.25 -3.85
CA LEU A 81 -12.27 -19.47 -3.05
C LEU A 81 -12.85 -19.24 -1.65
N ILE A 82 -12.52 -18.13 -0.99
CA ILE A 82 -13.11 -17.74 0.30
C ILE A 82 -14.62 -17.54 0.14
N CYS A 83 -15.04 -16.83 -0.90
CA CYS A 83 -16.45 -16.61 -1.20
C CYS A 83 -17.21 -17.94 -1.39
N GLU A 84 -16.61 -18.89 -2.12
CA GLU A 84 -17.17 -20.24 -2.31
C GLU A 84 -17.30 -21.00 -0.98
N LEU A 85 -16.33 -20.89 -0.07
CA LEU A 85 -16.41 -21.51 1.26
C LEU A 85 -17.55 -20.90 2.11
N ILE A 86 -17.80 -19.58 1.99
CA ILE A 86 -18.81 -18.89 2.81
C ILE A 86 -20.23 -19.07 2.23
N ILE A 87 -20.42 -18.87 0.92
CA ILE A 87 -21.75 -18.83 0.29
C ILE A 87 -22.04 -19.97 -0.67
N ASN A 88 -21.12 -20.92 -0.83
CA ASN A 88 -21.22 -22.08 -1.74
C ASN A 88 -21.44 -21.73 -3.22
N LYS A 89 -21.01 -20.53 -3.63
CA LYS A 89 -21.12 -20.07 -5.02
C LYS A 89 -19.91 -19.23 -5.39
N LYS A 90 -19.40 -19.41 -6.59
CA LYS A 90 -18.42 -18.49 -7.18
C LYS A 90 -19.11 -17.21 -7.61
N SER A 91 -18.45 -16.07 -7.40
CA SER A 91 -18.97 -14.77 -7.81
C SER A 91 -18.08 -14.14 -8.88
N TYR A 92 -18.50 -14.19 -10.14
CA TYR A 92 -17.81 -13.47 -11.22
C TYR A 92 -17.75 -11.96 -10.98
N TYR A 93 -18.77 -11.42 -10.34
CA TYR A 93 -18.82 -9.99 -10.00
C TYR A 93 -17.74 -9.61 -9.00
N LEU A 94 -17.40 -10.47 -8.03
CA LEU A 94 -16.29 -10.24 -7.13
C LEU A 94 -14.97 -10.06 -7.89
N SER A 95 -14.74 -10.89 -8.90
CA SER A 95 -13.53 -10.78 -9.76
C SER A 95 -13.48 -9.44 -10.48
N VAL A 96 -14.60 -9.00 -11.05
CA VAL A 96 -14.70 -7.70 -11.74
C VAL A 96 -14.50 -6.54 -10.77
N LEU A 97 -15.15 -6.59 -9.60
CA LEU A 97 -15.05 -5.55 -8.58
C LEU A 97 -13.61 -5.42 -8.04
N ILE A 98 -12.92 -6.52 -7.77
CA ILE A 98 -11.50 -6.49 -7.32
C ILE A 98 -10.61 -5.99 -8.47
N PHE A 99 -10.80 -6.47 -9.69
CA PHE A 99 -10.00 -6.10 -10.85
C PHE A 99 -10.10 -4.60 -11.16
N LEU A 100 -11.32 -4.04 -11.12
CA LEU A 100 -11.60 -2.63 -11.38
C LEU A 100 -11.50 -1.74 -10.13
N ASN A 101 -11.13 -2.28 -8.98
CA ASN A 101 -11.01 -1.46 -7.78
C ASN A 101 -9.89 -0.41 -7.93
N PRO A 102 -10.17 0.91 -7.77
CA PRO A 102 -9.20 1.95 -8.06
C PRO A 102 -7.96 1.90 -7.16
N LEU A 103 -8.10 1.62 -5.86
CA LEU A 103 -6.96 1.56 -4.95
C LEU A 103 -6.12 0.30 -5.18
N ILE A 104 -6.74 -0.86 -5.40
CA ILE A 104 -6.04 -2.10 -5.75
C ILE A 104 -5.27 -1.93 -7.06
N TRP A 105 -5.86 -1.24 -8.03
CA TRP A 105 -5.20 -0.99 -9.30
C TRP A 105 -3.99 -0.08 -9.16
N ASN A 106 -4.16 1.09 -8.53
CA ASN A 106 -3.06 2.04 -8.32
C ASN A 106 -1.92 1.42 -7.51
N LEU A 107 -2.23 0.69 -6.42
CA LEU A 107 -1.21 -0.02 -5.63
C LEU A 107 -0.51 -1.13 -6.41
N GLY A 108 -1.12 -1.68 -7.45
CA GLY A 108 -0.49 -2.63 -8.37
C GLY A 108 0.64 -2.03 -9.22
N ASN A 109 0.70 -0.72 -9.35
CA ASN A 109 1.75 -0.02 -10.10
C ASN A 109 2.74 0.72 -9.19
N ARG A 110 2.42 0.87 -7.89
CA ARG A 110 3.32 1.52 -6.93
C ARG A 110 4.52 0.62 -6.59
N TYR A 111 5.65 1.25 -6.35
CA TYR A 111 6.87 0.56 -5.94
C TYR A 111 6.82 0.24 -4.44
N MET A 112 5.95 -0.71 -4.06
CA MET A 112 5.63 -1.02 -2.67
C MET A 112 5.19 -2.47 -2.46
N SER A 113 5.34 -2.95 -1.22
CA SER A 113 4.97 -4.31 -0.81
C SER A 113 3.48 -4.49 -0.48
N ASP A 114 2.67 -3.42 -0.49
CA ASP A 114 1.30 -3.44 0.04
C ASP A 114 0.40 -4.48 -0.64
N LEU A 115 0.37 -4.48 -1.98
CA LEU A 115 -0.50 -5.38 -2.72
C LEU A 115 -0.01 -6.83 -2.69
N PHE A 116 1.30 -7.05 -2.70
CA PHE A 116 1.90 -8.38 -2.51
C PHE A 116 1.60 -8.91 -1.10
N GLY A 117 1.71 -8.08 -0.07
CA GLY A 117 1.32 -8.42 1.29
C GLY A 117 -0.17 -8.74 1.41
N LEU A 118 -1.05 -8.00 0.74
CA LEU A 118 -2.48 -8.29 0.69
C LEU A 118 -2.76 -9.65 0.05
N SER A 119 -2.11 -9.98 -1.07
CA SER A 119 -2.30 -11.27 -1.72
C SER A 119 -1.96 -12.42 -0.77
N LEU A 120 -0.86 -12.30 -0.03
CA LEU A 120 -0.46 -13.30 0.96
C LEU A 120 -1.43 -13.36 2.16
N LEU A 121 -1.93 -12.23 2.65
CA LEU A 121 -2.95 -12.18 3.70
C LEU A 121 -4.22 -12.93 3.30
N ILE A 122 -4.70 -12.74 2.07
CA ILE A 122 -5.89 -13.44 1.54
C ILE A 122 -5.61 -14.94 1.41
N ILE A 123 -4.41 -15.34 0.98
CA ILE A 123 -3.99 -16.75 0.94
C ILE A 123 -4.00 -17.35 2.36
N VAL A 124 -3.43 -16.66 3.36
CA VAL A 124 -3.45 -17.07 4.77
C VAL A 124 -4.89 -17.26 5.26
N THR A 125 -5.75 -16.28 4.99
CA THR A 125 -7.17 -16.33 5.37
C THR A 125 -7.88 -17.52 4.73
N TYR A 126 -7.63 -17.80 3.46
CA TYR A 126 -8.16 -18.96 2.77
C TYR A 126 -7.75 -20.27 3.45
N PHE A 127 -6.47 -20.43 3.79
CA PHE A 127 -5.99 -21.66 4.43
C PHE A 127 -6.57 -21.85 5.84
N PHE A 128 -6.76 -20.78 6.62
CA PHE A 128 -7.49 -20.86 7.88
C PHE A 128 -8.96 -21.28 7.65
N PHE A 129 -9.66 -20.63 6.73
CA PHE A 129 -11.06 -20.95 6.43
C PHE A 129 -11.23 -22.38 5.95
N SER A 130 -10.38 -22.80 5.02
CA SER A 130 -10.42 -24.16 4.49
C SER A 130 -10.10 -25.20 5.56
N SER A 131 -9.14 -24.93 6.46
CA SER A 131 -8.80 -25.84 7.56
C SER A 131 -9.94 -25.97 8.57
N ILE A 132 -10.60 -24.86 8.92
CA ILE A 132 -11.74 -24.86 9.87
C ILE A 132 -12.94 -25.59 9.25
N ASN A 133 -13.29 -25.28 7.98
CA ASN A 133 -14.43 -25.87 7.29
C ASN A 133 -14.27 -27.37 7.03
N LEU A 134 -13.09 -27.80 6.60
CA LEU A 134 -12.79 -29.18 6.23
C LEU A 134 -12.14 -29.98 7.37
N LYS A 135 -11.87 -29.39 8.53
CA LYS A 135 -11.12 -29.98 9.65
C LYS A 135 -9.76 -30.57 9.22
N ASN A 136 -9.08 -29.90 8.27
CA ASN A 136 -7.88 -30.39 7.64
C ASN A 136 -6.60 -29.81 8.30
N ARG A 137 -5.89 -30.64 9.08
CA ARG A 137 -4.66 -30.25 9.78
C ARG A 137 -3.51 -29.82 8.84
N LYS A 138 -3.42 -30.37 7.62
CA LYS A 138 -2.35 -29.98 6.67
C LYS A 138 -2.54 -28.52 6.25
N GLN A 139 -3.76 -28.09 5.96
CA GLN A 139 -4.04 -26.71 5.61
C GLN A 139 -3.78 -25.75 6.78
N LEU A 140 -4.02 -26.20 8.01
CA LEU A 140 -3.73 -25.42 9.21
C LEU A 140 -2.21 -25.22 9.39
N ILE A 141 -1.40 -26.25 9.15
CA ILE A 141 0.06 -26.16 9.17
C ILE A 141 0.54 -25.12 8.12
N ILE A 142 0.00 -25.18 6.91
CA ILE A 142 0.30 -24.20 5.85
C ILE A 142 -0.09 -22.79 6.30
N ALA A 143 -1.27 -22.60 6.92
CA ALA A 143 -1.72 -21.30 7.40
C ALA A 143 -0.73 -20.69 8.41
N PHE A 144 -0.30 -21.45 9.44
CA PHE A 144 0.67 -20.96 10.43
C PHE A 144 2.03 -20.66 9.84
N PHE A 145 2.53 -21.51 8.95
CA PHE A 145 3.78 -21.25 8.22
C PHE A 145 3.70 -19.94 7.42
N LEU A 146 2.60 -19.76 6.69
CA LEU A 146 2.38 -18.56 5.88
C LEU A 146 2.17 -17.28 6.72
N VAL A 147 1.65 -17.37 7.96
CA VAL A 147 1.66 -16.23 8.90
C VAL A 147 3.09 -15.79 9.20
N GLY A 148 4.01 -16.77 9.43
CA GLY A 148 5.44 -16.47 9.59
C GLY A 148 6.06 -15.81 8.35
N ILE A 149 5.71 -16.27 7.15
CA ILE A 149 6.12 -15.67 5.87
C ILE A 149 5.54 -14.25 5.71
N LEU A 150 4.27 -14.03 6.07
CA LEU A 150 3.60 -12.73 5.97
C LEU A 150 4.32 -11.65 6.80
N SER A 151 4.91 -12.01 7.93
CA SER A 151 5.69 -11.07 8.75
C SER A 151 6.91 -10.50 8.00
N GLY A 152 7.54 -11.28 7.12
CA GLY A 152 8.65 -10.84 6.26
C GLY A 152 8.23 -10.10 4.98
N VAL A 153 6.92 -10.07 4.69
CA VAL A 153 6.36 -9.30 3.56
C VAL A 153 5.72 -8.00 4.06
N ARG A 154 4.84 -8.10 5.08
CA ARG A 154 4.09 -6.95 5.59
C ARG A 154 3.63 -7.18 7.03
N ILE A 155 4.51 -6.92 7.99
CA ILE A 155 4.26 -7.17 9.42
C ILE A 155 2.98 -6.47 9.93
N SER A 156 2.66 -5.29 9.38
CA SER A 156 1.46 -4.51 9.76
C SER A 156 0.13 -5.21 9.44
N PHE A 157 0.13 -6.29 8.66
CA PHE A 157 -1.07 -7.07 8.35
C PHE A 157 -1.31 -8.24 9.31
N LEU A 158 -0.34 -8.59 10.15
CA LEU A 158 -0.46 -9.69 11.13
C LEU A 158 -1.66 -9.54 12.08
N PRO A 159 -2.02 -8.32 12.59
CA PRO A 159 -3.17 -8.18 13.46
C PRO A 159 -4.47 -8.73 12.90
N PHE A 160 -4.64 -8.72 11.58
CA PHE A 160 -5.79 -9.35 10.91
C PHE A 160 -5.89 -10.86 11.14
N SER A 161 -4.76 -11.54 11.33
CA SER A 161 -4.73 -12.99 11.54
C SER A 161 -4.96 -13.42 13.00
N ILE A 162 -4.92 -12.51 13.96
CA ILE A 162 -5.02 -12.83 15.41
C ILE A 162 -6.29 -13.61 15.74
N PRO A 163 -7.51 -13.23 15.30
CA PRO A 163 -8.71 -13.97 15.66
C PRO A 163 -8.71 -15.41 15.15
N PHE A 164 -8.14 -15.69 13.99
CA PHE A 164 -7.99 -17.05 13.46
C PHE A 164 -7.04 -17.88 14.33
N ILE A 165 -5.90 -17.30 14.70
CA ILE A 165 -4.89 -17.95 15.56
C ILE A 165 -5.51 -18.31 16.91
N LEU A 166 -6.20 -17.36 17.55
CA LEU A 166 -6.86 -17.57 18.83
C LEU A 166 -7.97 -18.63 18.74
N TYR A 167 -8.79 -18.59 17.70
CA TYR A 167 -9.84 -19.59 17.49
C TYR A 167 -9.27 -21.01 17.42
N VAL A 168 -8.19 -21.21 16.67
CA VAL A 168 -7.53 -22.51 16.53
C VAL A 168 -7.00 -23.00 17.88
N PHE A 169 -6.45 -22.12 18.71
CA PHE A 169 -5.96 -22.48 20.04
C PHE A 169 -7.11 -22.87 20.98
N PHE A 170 -8.19 -22.08 21.02
CA PHE A 170 -9.36 -22.38 21.86
C PHE A 170 -10.08 -23.66 21.44
N GLN A 171 -10.06 -24.02 20.16
CA GLN A 171 -10.66 -25.26 19.67
C GLN A 171 -9.72 -26.48 19.76
N SER A 172 -8.51 -26.31 20.32
CA SER A 172 -7.51 -27.36 20.45
C SER A 172 -7.23 -28.14 19.17
N GLN A 173 -7.44 -27.52 18.01
CA GLN A 173 -7.24 -28.15 16.69
C GLN A 173 -5.76 -28.43 16.42
N LEU A 174 -4.87 -27.64 17.00
CA LEU A 174 -3.43 -27.82 16.97
C LEU A 174 -2.85 -27.38 18.31
N ASN A 175 -1.82 -28.12 18.80
CA ASN A 175 -1.11 -27.76 20.02
C ASN A 175 -0.42 -26.40 19.83
N PHE A 176 -0.55 -25.50 20.83
CA PHE A 176 0.04 -24.16 20.84
C PHE A 176 1.54 -24.18 20.49
N ILE A 177 2.31 -25.06 21.14
CA ILE A 177 3.77 -25.20 20.94
C ILE A 177 4.05 -25.56 19.48
N LYS A 178 3.34 -26.56 18.93
CA LYS A 178 3.53 -26.97 17.53
C LYS A 178 3.20 -25.85 16.54
N SER A 179 2.11 -25.13 16.77
CA SER A 179 1.72 -23.99 15.94
C SER A 179 2.77 -22.87 15.96
N SER A 180 3.30 -22.58 17.16
CA SER A 180 4.34 -21.58 17.33
C SER A 180 5.64 -21.97 16.62
N PHE A 181 6.06 -23.24 16.68
CA PHE A 181 7.22 -23.72 15.93
C PHE A 181 7.03 -23.64 14.42
N ILE A 182 5.84 -23.96 13.91
CA ILE A 182 5.54 -23.84 12.47
C ILE A 182 5.58 -22.37 12.02
N MET A 183 4.98 -21.47 12.80
CA MET A 183 5.02 -20.04 12.52
C MET A 183 6.47 -19.51 12.58
N LEU A 184 7.24 -19.92 13.60
CA LEU A 184 8.66 -19.58 13.73
C LEU A 184 9.48 -20.09 12.53
N ALA A 185 9.21 -21.29 12.04
CA ALA A 185 9.86 -21.81 10.83
C ALA A 185 9.62 -20.88 9.63
N GLY A 186 8.39 -20.35 9.47
CA GLY A 186 8.08 -19.34 8.45
C GLY A 186 8.84 -18.02 8.67
N VAL A 187 9.00 -17.58 9.93
CA VAL A 187 9.81 -16.40 10.26
C VAL A 187 11.29 -16.64 9.93
N MET A 188 11.82 -17.80 10.25
CA MET A 188 13.24 -18.13 10.01
C MET A 188 13.62 -18.10 8.53
N VAL A 189 12.70 -18.34 7.61
CA VAL A 189 12.96 -18.26 6.15
C VAL A 189 13.49 -16.88 5.74
N TRP A 190 13.02 -15.82 6.36
CA TRP A 190 13.41 -14.45 6.00
C TRP A 190 14.31 -13.78 7.05
N MET A 191 14.14 -14.13 8.32
CA MET A 191 14.93 -13.53 9.40
C MET A 191 16.39 -13.99 9.36
N THR A 192 16.61 -15.28 9.06
CA THR A 192 17.97 -15.84 8.99
C THR A 192 18.84 -15.11 7.95
N PRO A 193 18.46 -15.04 6.65
CA PRO A 193 19.27 -14.27 5.69
C PRO A 193 19.37 -12.80 6.05
N LEU A 194 18.35 -12.20 6.66
CA LEU A 194 18.37 -10.80 7.07
C LEU A 194 19.44 -10.54 8.15
N VAL A 195 19.54 -11.42 9.15
CA VAL A 195 20.55 -11.34 10.20
C VAL A 195 21.97 -11.52 9.61
N PHE A 196 22.13 -12.43 8.65
CA PHE A 196 23.42 -12.61 7.98
C PHE A 196 23.86 -11.40 7.16
N LEU A 197 22.91 -10.72 6.51
CA LEU A 197 23.20 -9.53 5.68
C LEU A 197 23.47 -8.27 6.52
N THR A 198 22.72 -8.07 7.61
CA THR A 198 22.74 -6.81 8.37
C THR A 198 23.61 -6.88 9.63
N GLY A 199 23.84 -8.10 10.17
CA GLY A 199 24.38 -8.33 11.49
C GLY A 199 23.32 -8.21 12.60
N PHE A 200 23.45 -9.04 13.63
CA PHE A 200 22.45 -9.10 14.70
C PHE A 200 22.36 -7.78 15.49
N GLU A 201 23.49 -7.21 15.87
CA GLU A 201 23.54 -5.96 16.67
C GLU A 201 22.91 -4.79 15.91
N ASN A 202 23.29 -4.60 14.66
CA ASN A 202 22.74 -3.55 13.80
C ASN A 202 21.23 -3.74 13.61
N LEU A 203 20.78 -4.96 13.37
CA LEU A 203 19.36 -5.27 13.19
C LEU A 203 18.57 -4.98 14.46
N TYR A 204 19.13 -5.32 15.64
CA TYR A 204 18.51 -5.03 16.93
C TYR A 204 18.39 -3.52 17.16
N GLU A 205 19.46 -2.75 16.95
CA GLU A 205 19.45 -1.30 17.12
C GLU A 205 18.44 -0.62 16.19
N ILE A 206 18.43 -0.97 14.90
CA ILE A 206 17.48 -0.42 13.94
C ILE A 206 16.05 -0.78 14.33
N SER A 207 15.80 -2.01 14.79
CA SER A 207 14.46 -2.44 15.18
C SER A 207 13.91 -1.59 16.34
N ILE A 208 14.70 -1.38 17.38
CA ILE A 208 14.33 -0.54 18.54
C ILE A 208 14.11 0.91 18.11
N ASN A 209 15.03 1.47 17.30
CA ASN A 209 14.89 2.83 16.80
C ASN A 209 13.65 3.01 15.94
N HIS A 210 13.34 2.03 15.07
CA HIS A 210 12.16 2.08 14.22
C HIS A 210 10.87 1.93 15.01
N ILE A 211 10.80 0.99 15.95
CA ILE A 211 9.65 0.79 16.83
C ILE A 211 9.40 2.06 17.65
N SER A 212 10.44 2.57 18.33
CA SER A 212 10.34 3.82 19.08
C SER A 212 9.91 5.00 18.19
N GLY A 213 10.49 5.12 17.00
CA GLY A 213 10.14 6.15 16.04
C GLY A 213 8.69 6.07 15.60
N HIS A 214 8.23 4.88 15.22
CA HIS A 214 6.87 4.66 14.72
C HIS A 214 5.80 4.95 15.79
N PHE A 215 5.99 4.48 17.02
CA PHE A 215 4.99 4.64 18.06
C PHE A 215 5.07 5.97 18.80
N PHE A 216 6.29 6.56 18.95
CA PHE A 216 6.50 7.68 19.89
C PHE A 216 7.11 8.94 19.27
N LYS A 217 7.51 8.97 17.97
CA LYS A 217 8.24 10.13 17.42
C LYS A 217 7.73 10.63 16.05
N TRP A 218 7.27 9.76 15.14
CA TRP A 218 7.08 10.12 13.72
C TRP A 218 5.67 10.52 13.31
N GLY A 219 4.75 10.74 14.25
CA GLY A 219 3.39 11.19 13.95
C GLY A 219 2.48 10.15 13.27
N GLY A 220 2.85 8.86 13.28
CA GLY A 220 2.05 7.79 12.67
C GLY A 220 0.98 7.22 13.57
N SER A 221 1.22 7.16 14.88
CA SER A 221 0.32 6.65 15.90
C SER A 221 -0.60 7.74 16.46
N VAL A 222 -1.64 7.33 17.20
CA VAL A 222 -2.52 8.26 17.92
C VAL A 222 -1.78 9.06 19.00
N ILE A 223 -0.68 8.51 19.54
CA ILE A 223 0.12 9.13 20.62
C ILE A 223 0.89 10.36 20.12
N THR A 224 1.32 10.32 18.86
CA THR A 224 2.21 11.34 18.28
C THR A 224 1.55 12.15 17.15
N SER A 225 0.29 11.88 16.86
CA SER A 225 -0.45 12.56 15.81
C SER A 225 -1.08 13.85 16.32
N ASP A 226 -0.98 14.92 15.56
CA ASP A 226 -1.72 16.18 15.80
C ASP A 226 -3.22 16.05 15.50
N PHE A 227 -3.66 14.90 14.95
CA PHE A 227 -5.04 14.64 14.60
C PHE A 227 -5.80 13.97 15.75
N SER A 228 -7.01 14.44 16.01
CA SER A 228 -7.92 13.81 16.97
C SER A 228 -8.32 12.38 16.52
N ILE A 229 -8.80 11.57 17.45
CA ILE A 229 -9.35 10.23 17.13
C ILE A 229 -10.50 10.33 16.11
N LEU A 230 -11.32 11.39 16.21
CA LEU A 230 -12.42 11.62 15.27
C LEU A 230 -11.91 11.93 13.86
N ASP A 231 -10.88 12.76 13.72
CA ASP A 231 -10.26 13.06 12.44
C ASP A 231 -9.67 11.79 11.80
N ARG A 232 -8.99 10.96 12.60
CA ARG A 232 -8.46 9.67 12.15
C ARG A 232 -9.57 8.73 11.68
N LEU A 233 -10.69 8.67 12.42
CA LEU A 233 -11.86 7.88 12.04
C LEU A 233 -12.46 8.37 10.71
N LEU A 234 -12.65 9.68 10.55
CA LEU A 234 -13.11 10.28 9.30
C LEU A 234 -12.17 9.98 8.14
N LYS A 235 -10.86 9.99 8.39
CA LYS A 235 -9.85 9.62 7.37
C LYS A 235 -9.86 8.13 7.01
N ILE A 236 -10.17 7.24 7.94
CA ILE A 236 -10.40 5.82 7.64
C ILE A 236 -11.63 5.67 6.74
N ILE A 237 -12.75 6.32 7.10
CA ILE A 237 -13.98 6.31 6.30
C ILE A 237 -13.73 6.87 4.90
N GLU A 238 -13.06 8.02 4.80
CA GLU A 238 -12.66 8.59 3.50
C GLU A 238 -11.79 7.60 2.70
N SER A 239 -10.82 6.97 3.35
CA SER A 239 -9.90 6.04 2.70
C SER A 239 -10.63 4.79 2.19
N ILE A 240 -11.58 4.23 2.94
CA ILE A 240 -12.39 3.10 2.47
C ILE A 240 -13.33 3.55 1.34
N TRP A 241 -14.08 4.62 1.57
CA TRP A 241 -15.14 5.04 0.68
C TRP A 241 -14.64 5.69 -0.60
N ALA A 242 -13.80 6.71 -0.45
CA ALA A 242 -13.32 7.49 -1.60
C ALA A 242 -12.09 6.86 -2.28
N ASP A 243 -11.03 6.54 -1.52
CA ASP A 243 -9.82 5.97 -2.12
C ASP A 243 -10.05 4.50 -2.52
N GLY A 244 -10.64 3.71 -1.61
CA GLY A 244 -10.86 2.28 -1.79
C GLY A 244 -11.94 1.95 -2.79
N MET A 245 -13.13 2.51 -2.62
CA MET A 245 -14.31 2.16 -3.42
C MET A 245 -14.59 3.12 -4.57
N GLY A 246 -13.86 4.24 -4.67
CA GLY A 246 -14.10 5.26 -5.68
C GLY A 246 -15.37 6.08 -5.46
N GLY A 247 -15.93 6.06 -4.24
CA GLY A 247 -17.14 6.80 -3.89
C GLY A 247 -16.94 8.32 -3.86
N PHE A 248 -18.06 9.05 -3.79
CA PHE A 248 -18.04 10.50 -3.75
C PHE A 248 -17.50 11.03 -2.41
N TRP A 249 -16.61 12.00 -2.52
CA TRP A 249 -16.05 12.76 -1.40
C TRP A 249 -15.69 14.16 -1.85
N LYS A 250 -15.39 15.05 -0.91
CA LYS A 250 -14.96 16.41 -1.25
C LYS A 250 -13.74 16.40 -2.18
N GLY A 251 -13.83 17.11 -3.31
CA GLY A 251 -12.77 17.16 -4.32
C GLY A 251 -12.77 16.02 -5.35
N ARG A 252 -13.80 15.13 -5.32
CA ARG A 252 -13.98 14.10 -6.35
C ARG A 252 -14.96 14.54 -7.44
N SER A 253 -14.87 13.92 -8.62
CA SER A 253 -15.79 14.13 -9.73
C SER A 253 -17.23 13.77 -9.34
N PRO A 254 -18.25 14.52 -9.81
CA PRO A 254 -19.67 14.18 -9.63
C PRO A 254 -20.04 12.76 -10.11
N LEU A 255 -19.30 12.21 -11.08
CA LEU A 255 -19.50 10.83 -11.56
C LEU A 255 -19.39 9.80 -10.44
N THR A 256 -18.58 10.08 -9.40
CA THR A 256 -18.44 9.21 -8.23
C THR A 256 -19.69 9.14 -7.35
N LEU A 257 -20.68 10.03 -7.54
CA LEU A 257 -22.02 9.93 -6.92
C LEU A 257 -22.76 8.69 -7.42
N VAL A 258 -22.67 8.39 -8.71
CA VAL A 258 -23.30 7.19 -9.30
C VAL A 258 -22.73 5.94 -8.65
N LEU A 259 -21.40 5.89 -8.45
CA LEU A 259 -20.77 4.79 -7.70
C LEU A 259 -21.28 4.72 -6.26
N SER A 260 -21.39 5.86 -5.58
CA SER A 260 -21.87 5.92 -4.20
C SER A 260 -23.27 5.35 -4.04
N PHE A 261 -24.20 5.75 -4.90
CA PHE A 261 -25.55 5.19 -4.91
C PHE A 261 -25.56 3.68 -5.20
N GLY A 262 -24.76 3.25 -6.18
CA GLY A 262 -24.61 1.82 -6.49
C GLY A 262 -24.09 1.02 -5.29
N TRP A 263 -23.04 1.49 -4.63
CA TRP A 263 -22.49 0.84 -3.44
C TRP A 263 -23.51 0.72 -2.31
N ILE A 264 -24.21 1.83 -1.99
CA ILE A 264 -25.25 1.83 -0.94
C ILE A 264 -26.38 0.85 -1.30
N PHE A 265 -26.82 0.84 -2.55
CA PHE A 265 -27.87 -0.06 -3.03
C PHE A 265 -27.46 -1.53 -2.91
N PHE A 266 -26.24 -1.92 -3.28
CA PHE A 266 -25.78 -3.30 -3.18
C PHE A 266 -25.52 -3.73 -1.73
N ILE A 267 -25.03 -2.84 -0.86
CA ILE A 267 -24.91 -3.10 0.58
C ILE A 267 -26.30 -3.31 1.19
N TYR A 268 -27.27 -2.46 0.87
CA TYR A 268 -28.65 -2.62 1.31
C TYR A 268 -29.26 -3.96 0.84
N SER A 269 -29.01 -4.33 -0.42
CA SER A 269 -29.47 -5.59 -1.00
C SER A 269 -28.84 -6.81 -0.30
N PHE A 270 -27.55 -6.71 0.09
CA PHE A 270 -26.89 -7.73 0.90
C PHE A 270 -27.56 -7.88 2.27
N LEU A 271 -27.86 -6.78 2.95
CA LEU A 271 -28.52 -6.81 4.29
C LEU A 271 -29.92 -7.42 4.24
N LYS A 272 -30.62 -7.29 3.11
CA LYS A 272 -31.94 -7.91 2.87
C LYS A 272 -31.89 -9.37 2.41
N ALA A 273 -30.76 -9.85 1.95
CA ALA A 273 -30.63 -11.22 1.46
C ALA A 273 -30.77 -12.22 2.61
N LYS A 274 -31.92 -12.93 2.64
CA LYS A 274 -32.24 -13.92 3.66
C LYS A 274 -31.46 -15.23 3.41
N ASN A 275 -31.02 -15.90 4.50
CA ASN A 275 -30.49 -17.28 4.53
C ASN A 275 -29.23 -17.55 3.67
N ILE A 276 -28.18 -16.73 3.84
CA ILE A 276 -26.94 -16.90 3.07
C ILE A 276 -26.07 -18.05 3.65
N THR A 277 -26.26 -18.49 4.91
CA THR A 277 -25.28 -19.33 5.59
C THR A 277 -25.86 -20.47 6.44
N THR A 278 -25.18 -21.62 6.43
CA THR A 278 -25.30 -22.71 7.43
C THR A 278 -24.55 -22.37 8.70
N ASP A 279 -24.79 -23.07 9.82
CA ASP A 279 -24.18 -22.74 11.14
C ASP A 279 -22.65 -22.80 11.11
N ASN A 280 -22.04 -23.76 10.42
CA ASN A 280 -20.57 -23.81 10.29
C ASN A 280 -20.00 -22.60 9.57
N ARG A 281 -20.73 -21.98 8.66
CA ARG A 281 -20.32 -20.79 7.92
C ARG A 281 -20.46 -19.51 8.74
N LYS A 282 -21.36 -19.47 9.72
CA LYS A 282 -21.48 -18.38 10.67
C LYS A 282 -20.18 -18.19 11.45
N ILE A 283 -19.50 -19.28 11.81
CA ILE A 283 -18.19 -19.22 12.49
C ILE A 283 -17.16 -18.49 11.61
N LEU A 284 -17.08 -18.84 10.31
CA LEU A 284 -16.13 -18.20 9.40
C LEU A 284 -16.43 -16.70 9.24
N ILE A 285 -17.70 -16.33 9.14
CA ILE A 285 -18.11 -14.92 9.05
C ILE A 285 -17.77 -14.18 10.35
N ASN A 286 -18.05 -14.76 11.51
CA ASN A 286 -17.74 -14.15 12.79
C ASN A 286 -16.23 -13.94 12.97
N LEU A 287 -15.41 -14.91 12.56
CA LEU A 287 -13.95 -14.78 12.57
C LEU A 287 -13.48 -13.67 11.63
N LEU A 288 -14.08 -13.55 10.46
CA LEU A 288 -13.78 -12.49 9.51
C LEU A 288 -14.13 -11.11 10.09
N ILE A 289 -15.32 -10.98 10.69
CA ILE A 289 -15.75 -9.74 11.35
C ILE A 289 -14.79 -9.39 12.49
N ALA A 290 -14.42 -10.37 13.32
CA ALA A 290 -13.44 -10.16 14.40
C ALA A 290 -12.09 -9.70 13.86
N SER A 291 -11.61 -10.29 12.74
CA SER A 291 -10.37 -9.88 12.10
C SER A 291 -10.42 -8.46 11.54
N ILE A 292 -11.54 -8.08 10.94
CA ILE A 292 -11.79 -6.71 10.47
C ILE A 292 -11.78 -5.74 11.65
N LEU A 293 -12.44 -6.07 12.77
CA LEU A 293 -12.48 -5.22 13.96
C LEU A 293 -11.11 -5.07 14.63
N VAL A 294 -10.36 -6.16 14.81
CA VAL A 294 -8.99 -6.12 15.37
C VAL A 294 -8.09 -5.27 14.48
N TYR A 295 -8.16 -5.47 13.17
CA TYR A 295 -7.36 -4.70 12.23
C TYR A 295 -7.80 -3.24 12.14
N PHE A 296 -9.10 -2.94 12.28
CA PHE A 296 -9.62 -1.57 12.36
C PHE A 296 -9.03 -0.82 13.57
N VAL A 297 -9.06 -1.44 14.76
CA VAL A 297 -8.44 -0.86 15.96
C VAL A 297 -6.94 -0.63 15.74
N TRP A 298 -6.26 -1.59 15.12
CA TRP A 298 -4.84 -1.47 14.80
C TRP A 298 -4.53 -0.25 13.91
N ILE A 299 -5.27 -0.05 12.82
CA ILE A 299 -5.02 1.10 11.93
C ILE A 299 -5.44 2.43 12.57
N LEU A 300 -6.51 2.44 13.34
CA LEU A 300 -6.98 3.64 14.04
C LEU A 300 -5.93 4.15 15.04
N LEU A 301 -5.32 3.24 15.80
CA LEU A 301 -4.41 3.61 16.88
C LEU A 301 -2.95 3.75 16.42
N PHE A 302 -2.48 2.88 15.51
CA PHE A 302 -1.06 2.70 15.28
C PHE A 302 -0.58 2.97 13.84
N GLN A 303 -1.49 3.14 12.85
CA GLN A 303 -1.07 3.37 11.47
C GLN A 303 -1.30 4.81 11.01
N ASN A 304 -0.42 5.29 10.12
CA ASN A 304 -0.56 6.63 9.54
C ASN A 304 -1.61 6.64 8.42
N VAL A 305 -2.88 6.43 8.77
CA VAL A 305 -3.99 6.39 7.82
C VAL A 305 -4.32 7.77 7.23
N VAL A 306 -3.96 8.85 7.93
CA VAL A 306 -4.25 10.22 7.48
C VAL A 306 -3.57 10.51 6.15
N TYR A 307 -2.30 10.16 6.02
CA TYR A 307 -1.51 10.40 4.81
C TYR A 307 -1.35 9.18 3.90
N LYS A 308 -1.68 7.98 4.40
CA LYS A 308 -1.42 6.71 3.70
C LYS A 308 -2.69 5.85 3.64
N PRO A 309 -3.64 6.14 2.71
CA PRO A 309 -4.91 5.40 2.59
C PRO A 309 -4.70 3.90 2.34
N ARG A 310 -3.54 3.49 1.82
CA ARG A 310 -3.19 2.08 1.60
C ARG A 310 -3.31 1.17 2.84
N HIS A 311 -3.30 1.73 4.04
CA HIS A 311 -3.45 0.93 5.27
C HIS A 311 -4.83 0.27 5.40
N ILE A 312 -5.86 0.76 4.68
CA ILE A 312 -7.21 0.14 4.70
C ILE A 312 -7.35 -1.04 3.71
N ILE A 313 -6.34 -1.32 2.90
CA ILE A 313 -6.46 -2.29 1.82
C ILE A 313 -6.89 -3.71 2.27
N PRO A 314 -6.53 -4.22 3.48
CA PRO A 314 -7.03 -5.50 3.97
C PRO A 314 -8.56 -5.59 4.10
N PHE A 315 -9.27 -4.47 4.19
CA PHE A 315 -10.74 -4.49 4.24
C PHE A 315 -11.39 -4.71 2.88
N LEU A 316 -10.76 -4.21 1.80
CA LEU A 316 -11.42 -4.08 0.49
C LEU A 316 -11.90 -5.42 -0.10
N PRO A 317 -11.11 -6.50 -0.15
CA PRO A 317 -11.58 -7.75 -0.72
C PRO A 317 -12.83 -8.29 -0.02
N PHE A 318 -12.93 -8.11 1.30
CA PHE A 318 -14.06 -8.58 2.09
C PHE A 318 -15.29 -7.69 1.94
N ILE A 319 -15.12 -6.37 1.88
CA ILE A 319 -16.22 -5.44 1.55
C ILE A 319 -16.76 -5.73 0.16
N LEU A 320 -15.89 -5.91 -0.83
CA LEU A 320 -16.27 -6.24 -2.20
C LEU A 320 -16.94 -7.62 -2.30
N MET A 321 -16.55 -8.58 -1.44
CA MET A 321 -17.23 -9.87 -1.33
C MET A 321 -18.68 -9.70 -0.86
N LEU A 322 -18.92 -8.92 0.22
CA LEU A 322 -20.27 -8.63 0.71
C LEU A 322 -21.12 -7.95 -0.39
N ILE A 323 -20.55 -6.98 -1.08
CA ILE A 323 -21.21 -6.27 -2.18
C ILE A 323 -21.52 -7.23 -3.34
N SER A 324 -20.61 -8.13 -3.68
CA SER A 324 -20.83 -9.11 -4.75
C SER A 324 -21.99 -10.07 -4.44
N VAL A 325 -22.19 -10.38 -3.17
CA VAL A 325 -23.36 -11.16 -2.70
C VAL A 325 -24.66 -10.36 -2.86
N GLY A 326 -24.64 -9.08 -2.44
CA GLY A 326 -25.78 -8.18 -2.64
C GLY A 326 -26.14 -8.02 -4.11
N LEU A 327 -25.12 -7.86 -4.96
CA LEU A 327 -25.28 -7.73 -6.41
C LEU A 327 -25.88 -9.01 -7.03
N THR A 328 -25.44 -10.21 -6.61
CA THR A 328 -26.03 -11.48 -7.05
C THR A 328 -27.48 -11.64 -6.57
N SER A 329 -27.82 -11.15 -5.38
CA SER A 329 -29.20 -11.12 -4.88
C SER A 329 -30.11 -10.23 -5.75
N VAL A 330 -29.63 -9.06 -6.14
CA VAL A 330 -30.37 -8.16 -7.06
C VAL A 330 -30.64 -8.83 -8.39
N ILE A 331 -29.65 -9.53 -8.95
CA ILE A 331 -29.79 -10.24 -10.23
C ILE A 331 -30.89 -11.30 -10.17
N SER A 332 -31.03 -12.00 -9.04
CA SER A 332 -32.04 -13.04 -8.87
C SER A 332 -33.45 -12.53 -8.63
N GLN A 333 -33.62 -11.26 -8.23
CA GLN A 333 -34.90 -10.70 -7.80
C GLN A 333 -35.48 -9.66 -8.78
N ILE A 334 -34.65 -8.96 -9.55
CA ILE A 334 -35.04 -7.84 -10.39
C ILE A 334 -34.84 -8.20 -11.87
N HIS A 335 -35.91 -8.23 -12.67
CA HIS A 335 -35.84 -8.52 -14.10
C HIS A 335 -34.99 -7.51 -14.88
N PHE A 336 -34.99 -6.24 -14.48
CA PHE A 336 -34.21 -5.17 -15.10
C PHE A 336 -32.84 -4.94 -14.44
N HIS A 337 -32.28 -5.94 -13.75
CA HIS A 337 -30.98 -5.81 -13.06
C HIS A 337 -29.83 -5.31 -13.97
N ARG A 338 -29.87 -5.63 -15.27
CA ARG A 338 -28.86 -5.18 -16.25
C ARG A 338 -28.80 -3.66 -16.36
N ILE A 339 -29.95 -2.99 -16.26
CA ILE A 339 -30.03 -1.52 -16.32
C ILE A 339 -29.32 -0.85 -15.14
N LEU A 340 -29.22 -1.51 -13.99
CA LEU A 340 -28.54 -0.98 -12.80
C LEU A 340 -27.06 -1.38 -12.76
N ILE A 341 -26.75 -2.61 -13.11
CA ILE A 341 -25.40 -3.20 -12.92
C ILE A 341 -24.43 -2.74 -14.00
N TYR A 342 -24.83 -2.72 -15.27
CA TYR A 342 -23.91 -2.34 -16.35
C TYR A 342 -23.48 -0.86 -16.29
N PRO A 343 -24.35 0.13 -16.07
CA PRO A 343 -23.91 1.50 -15.85
C PRO A 343 -23.00 1.65 -14.63
N PHE A 344 -23.27 0.93 -13.54
CA PHE A 344 -22.42 0.93 -12.35
C PHE A 344 -21.02 0.42 -12.65
N ILE A 345 -20.89 -0.76 -13.30
CA ILE A 345 -19.59 -1.33 -13.69
C ILE A 345 -18.87 -0.40 -14.68
N PHE A 346 -19.61 0.19 -15.61
CA PHE A 346 -19.07 1.14 -16.57
C PHE A 346 -18.54 2.41 -15.88
N CYS A 347 -19.29 2.99 -14.93
CA CYS A 347 -18.83 4.11 -14.11
C CYS A 347 -17.58 3.75 -13.29
N LEU A 348 -17.55 2.54 -12.70
CA LEU A 348 -16.37 2.06 -11.96
C LEU A 348 -15.15 1.94 -12.90
N PHE A 349 -15.35 1.42 -14.10
CA PHE A 349 -14.30 1.35 -15.11
C PHE A 349 -13.77 2.75 -15.49
N ILE A 350 -14.66 3.72 -15.75
CA ILE A 350 -14.27 5.10 -16.08
C ILE A 350 -13.47 5.73 -14.92
N VAL A 351 -13.98 5.66 -13.70
CA VAL A 351 -13.32 6.26 -12.52
C VAL A 351 -11.94 5.63 -12.31
N THR A 352 -11.83 4.30 -12.42
CA THR A 352 -10.56 3.59 -12.26
C THR A 352 -9.59 3.94 -13.38
N THR A 353 -10.04 3.96 -14.63
CA THR A 353 -9.20 4.33 -15.78
C THR A 353 -8.72 5.77 -15.69
N TYR A 354 -9.59 6.70 -15.28
CA TYR A 354 -9.23 8.10 -15.07
C TYR A 354 -8.17 8.25 -13.98
N LEU A 355 -8.31 7.58 -12.84
CA LEU A 355 -7.31 7.61 -11.77
C LEU A 355 -5.98 6.99 -12.22
N ASN A 356 -6.01 5.92 -13.01
CA ASN A 356 -4.81 5.33 -13.57
C ASN A 356 -4.11 6.25 -14.59
N TRP A 357 -4.88 6.99 -15.37
CA TRP A 357 -4.34 8.01 -16.26
C TRP A 357 -3.68 9.15 -15.46
N GLN A 358 -4.33 9.61 -14.40
CA GLN A 358 -3.73 10.58 -13.47
C GLN A 358 -2.48 10.02 -12.77
N HIS A 359 -2.49 8.72 -12.46
CA HIS A 359 -1.33 8.04 -11.88
C HIS A 359 -0.13 8.00 -12.81
N LYS A 360 -0.33 8.02 -14.12
CA LYS A 360 0.78 8.12 -15.11
C LYS A 360 1.37 9.53 -15.22
N SER A 361 0.68 10.55 -14.73
CA SER A 361 1.21 11.92 -14.68
C SER A 361 2.35 12.01 -13.67
N PRO A 362 3.42 12.78 -13.95
CA PRO A 362 4.56 12.88 -13.06
C PRO A 362 4.17 13.31 -11.64
N SER A 363 4.68 12.61 -10.63
CA SER A 363 4.51 12.98 -9.23
C SER A 363 5.14 14.35 -8.91
N ALA A 364 4.75 14.98 -7.81
CA ALA A 364 5.28 16.28 -7.43
C ALA A 364 6.81 16.29 -7.31
N ILE A 365 7.43 15.23 -6.76
CA ILE A 365 8.89 15.13 -6.68
C ILE A 365 9.52 14.91 -8.06
N CYS A 366 8.85 14.22 -8.98
CA CYS A 366 9.32 14.07 -10.35
C CYS A 366 9.26 15.39 -11.12
N GLN A 367 8.22 16.18 -10.91
CA GLN A 367 8.10 17.54 -11.47
C GLN A 367 9.21 18.46 -10.92
N ILE A 368 9.52 18.39 -9.62
CA ILE A 368 10.65 19.10 -9.00
C ILE A 368 11.97 18.69 -9.67
N LYS A 369 12.17 17.37 -9.87
CA LYS A 369 13.37 16.86 -10.55
C LYS A 369 13.51 17.52 -11.93
N SER A 370 12.49 17.47 -12.77
CA SER A 370 12.52 18.07 -14.11
C SER A 370 12.80 19.57 -14.02
N TYR A 371 12.11 20.30 -13.14
CA TYR A 371 12.32 21.72 -12.95
C TYR A 371 13.77 22.10 -12.60
N VAL A 372 14.42 21.33 -11.74
CA VAL A 372 15.82 21.57 -11.33
C VAL A 372 16.81 21.16 -12.43
N TYR A 373 16.53 20.06 -13.14
CA TYR A 373 17.44 19.53 -14.17
C TYR A 373 17.40 20.39 -15.43
N ASP A 374 16.22 20.89 -15.80
CA ASP A 374 16.01 21.70 -17.01
C ASP A 374 16.42 23.17 -16.84
N ASP A 375 16.72 23.62 -15.60
CA ASP A 375 17.20 24.98 -15.37
C ASP A 375 18.60 25.16 -15.96
N ASN A 376 18.81 26.28 -16.67
CA ASN A 376 20.03 26.58 -17.40
C ASN A 376 21.19 27.13 -16.50
N SER A 377 21.02 27.19 -15.18
CA SER A 377 22.06 27.62 -14.27
C SER A 377 23.27 26.67 -14.34
N ILE A 378 24.46 27.21 -14.58
CA ILE A 378 25.69 26.42 -14.77
C ILE A 378 26.10 25.71 -13.47
N MET A 379 25.94 26.38 -12.33
CA MET A 379 26.32 25.88 -11.00
C MET A 379 25.09 25.72 -10.13
N LYS A 380 24.64 24.48 -9.97
CA LYS A 380 23.40 24.13 -9.23
C LYS A 380 23.69 23.27 -8.02
N ILE A 381 22.93 23.54 -6.94
CA ILE A 381 22.91 22.70 -5.75
C ILE A 381 21.47 22.32 -5.45
N PHE A 382 21.25 21.04 -5.16
CA PHE A 382 19.98 20.54 -4.70
C PHE A 382 20.10 20.11 -3.23
N CYS A 383 19.27 20.71 -2.37
CA CYS A 383 19.23 20.45 -0.94
C CYS A 383 17.95 19.68 -0.58
N SER A 384 18.11 18.45 -0.10
CA SER A 384 17.01 17.61 0.38
C SER A 384 17.52 16.54 1.34
N SER A 385 16.64 15.62 1.77
CA SER A 385 17.05 14.48 2.59
C SER A 385 18.02 13.55 1.85
N SER A 386 18.85 12.82 2.60
CA SER A 386 19.87 11.93 2.02
C SER A 386 19.29 10.91 1.05
N ILE A 387 18.12 10.34 1.35
CA ILE A 387 17.47 9.32 0.49
C ILE A 387 16.99 9.92 -0.84
N VAL A 388 16.44 11.14 -0.83
CA VAL A 388 16.02 11.86 -2.05
C VAL A 388 17.25 12.16 -2.91
N ASN A 389 18.31 12.65 -2.30
CA ASN A 389 19.57 12.93 -2.99
C ASN A 389 20.18 11.67 -3.60
N SER A 390 20.21 10.55 -2.88
CA SER A 390 20.70 9.26 -3.36
C SER A 390 19.90 8.73 -4.56
N TYR A 391 18.59 8.93 -4.56
CA TYR A 391 17.74 8.55 -5.68
C TYR A 391 17.99 9.44 -6.90
N LEU A 392 17.99 10.77 -6.73
CA LEU A 392 18.15 11.72 -7.83
C LEU A 392 19.52 11.61 -8.50
N LYS A 393 20.59 11.35 -7.75
CA LYS A 393 21.93 11.11 -8.30
C LYS A 393 22.02 9.98 -9.31
N LYS A 394 21.10 9.00 -9.28
CA LYS A 394 21.08 7.88 -10.21
C LYS A 394 20.45 8.20 -11.59
N HIS A 395 19.93 9.42 -11.78
CA HIS A 395 19.30 9.82 -13.04
C HIS A 395 20.28 10.62 -13.91
N LYS A 396 20.17 10.47 -15.24
CA LYS A 396 20.89 11.28 -16.22
C LYS A 396 20.59 12.77 -16.00
N GLY A 397 21.59 13.61 -16.13
CA GLY A 397 21.52 15.07 -15.89
C GLY A 397 21.84 15.46 -14.44
N SER A 398 22.20 14.49 -13.59
CA SER A 398 22.64 14.76 -12.20
C SER A 398 24.10 15.23 -12.13
N GLU A 399 24.88 15.06 -13.20
CA GLU A 399 26.32 15.30 -13.24
C GLU A 399 26.70 16.75 -12.93
N ASN A 400 25.84 17.70 -13.31
CA ASN A 400 26.04 19.13 -13.11
C ASN A 400 25.36 19.67 -11.82
N ILE A 401 24.92 18.78 -10.93
CA ILE A 401 24.21 19.15 -9.72
C ILE A 401 24.95 18.61 -8.49
N ILE A 402 25.30 19.51 -7.58
CA ILE A 402 25.83 19.13 -6.27
C ILE A 402 24.66 18.85 -5.33
N PHE A 403 24.61 17.65 -4.79
CA PHE A 403 23.56 17.24 -3.84
C PHE A 403 24.07 17.39 -2.41
N LEU A 404 23.38 18.21 -1.62
CA LEU A 404 23.67 18.43 -0.20
C LEU A 404 22.50 17.97 0.67
N ASN A 405 22.84 17.45 1.85
CA ASN A 405 21.81 17.23 2.87
C ASN A 405 21.24 18.57 3.33
N GLU A 406 19.94 18.68 3.48
CA GLU A 406 19.23 19.89 3.92
C GLU A 406 19.67 20.40 5.31
N ASN A 407 20.27 19.53 6.13
CA ASN A 407 20.82 19.88 7.43
C ASN A 407 22.29 20.39 7.40
N ASN A 408 22.95 20.32 6.23
CA ASN A 408 24.32 20.82 6.07
C ASN A 408 24.35 22.35 5.86
N SER A 409 24.00 23.09 6.90
CA SER A 409 23.91 24.56 6.86
C SER A 409 25.19 25.24 6.44
N VAL A 410 26.34 24.73 6.90
CA VAL A 410 27.68 25.30 6.58
C VAL A 410 27.99 25.13 5.09
N GLY A 411 27.83 23.94 4.55
CA GLY A 411 28.03 23.66 3.13
C GLY A 411 27.12 24.50 2.24
N ILE A 412 25.82 24.55 2.57
CA ILE A 412 24.80 25.30 1.83
C ILE A 412 25.19 26.80 1.80
N LYS A 413 25.55 27.41 2.96
CA LYS A 413 25.91 28.81 3.05
C LYS A 413 27.22 29.14 2.29
N ARG A 414 28.20 28.23 2.34
CA ARG A 414 29.46 28.36 1.57
C ARG A 414 29.18 28.47 0.07
N TYR A 415 28.41 27.56 -0.49
CA TYR A 415 28.10 27.55 -1.92
C TYR A 415 27.20 28.72 -2.34
N TYR A 416 26.27 29.16 -1.48
CA TYR A 416 25.47 30.36 -1.74
C TYR A 416 26.37 31.57 -1.88
N ASN A 417 27.39 31.73 -0.99
CA ASN A 417 28.32 32.82 -1.05
C ASN A 417 29.24 32.79 -2.30
N LEU A 418 29.49 31.58 -2.83
CA LEU A 418 30.22 31.39 -4.10
C LEU A 418 29.36 31.65 -5.36
N GLY A 419 28.08 32.03 -5.22
CA GLY A 419 27.21 32.37 -6.34
C GLY A 419 26.48 31.21 -6.96
N TYR A 420 26.45 30.02 -6.29
CA TYR A 420 25.67 28.87 -6.78
C TYR A 420 24.19 29.12 -6.61
N THR A 421 23.39 28.66 -7.60
CA THR A 421 21.93 28.58 -7.47
C THR A 421 21.56 27.40 -6.58
N ILE A 422 20.81 27.63 -5.50
CA ILE A 422 20.43 26.63 -4.54
C ILE A 422 18.93 26.33 -4.68
N TYR A 423 18.61 25.07 -4.84
CA TYR A 423 17.26 24.54 -4.79
C TYR A 423 17.05 23.75 -3.52
N SER A 424 15.96 23.99 -2.79
CA SER A 424 15.65 23.26 -1.56
C SER A 424 14.18 22.88 -1.49
N THR A 425 13.90 21.67 -1.04
CA THR A 425 12.54 21.20 -0.74
C THR A 425 12.02 21.75 0.60
N LYS A 426 12.90 22.28 1.45
CA LYS A 426 12.55 22.99 2.69
C LYS A 426 12.94 24.47 2.62
N ASN A 427 12.20 25.30 3.34
CA ASN A 427 12.56 26.69 3.48
C ASN A 427 13.77 26.85 4.43
N LEU A 428 14.87 27.36 3.91
CA LEU A 428 16.15 27.58 4.61
C LEU A 428 16.18 28.93 5.33
N LYS A 429 15.08 29.35 5.97
CA LYS A 429 14.96 30.68 6.66
C LYS A 429 16.09 30.97 7.61
N ASN A 430 16.61 29.97 8.32
CA ASN A 430 17.66 30.12 9.34
C ASN A 430 19.04 30.48 8.75
N LEU A 431 19.21 30.47 7.42
CA LEU A 431 20.47 30.73 6.76
C LEU A 431 20.60 32.19 6.25
N ASN A 432 19.59 33.04 6.43
CA ASN A 432 19.54 34.42 5.95
C ASN A 432 19.86 34.55 4.45
N MET A 433 19.33 33.61 3.64
CA MET A 433 19.48 33.63 2.19
C MET A 433 18.24 34.21 1.52
N THR A 434 18.41 34.93 0.42
CA THR A 434 17.30 35.53 -0.33
C THR A 434 16.59 34.51 -1.18
N ILE A 435 15.29 34.35 -0.95
CA ILE A 435 14.43 33.54 -1.83
C ILE A 435 14.16 34.36 -3.09
N LYS A 436 14.65 33.88 -4.23
CA LYS A 436 14.38 34.49 -5.53
C LYS A 436 13.05 34.04 -6.09
N PHE A 437 12.70 32.75 -5.87
CA PHE A 437 11.52 32.13 -6.42
C PHE A 437 11.07 30.95 -5.56
N GLN A 438 9.75 30.73 -5.52
CA GLN A 438 9.17 29.51 -4.94
C GLN A 438 8.04 29.00 -5.86
N ASN A 439 7.93 27.70 -5.99
CA ASN A 439 6.88 27.07 -6.77
C ASN A 439 6.29 25.86 -6.02
N ASN A 440 4.99 25.60 -6.25
CA ASN A 440 4.30 24.42 -5.75
C ASN A 440 4.06 23.47 -6.91
N PHE A 441 4.38 22.19 -6.70
CA PHE A 441 4.10 21.12 -7.61
C PHE A 441 3.02 20.24 -7.02
N TYR A 442 2.09 19.78 -7.86
CA TYR A 442 0.88 19.11 -7.44
C TYR A 442 0.71 17.77 -8.15
N HIS A 443 0.24 16.79 -7.37
CA HIS A 443 -0.22 15.52 -7.89
C HIS A 443 -1.58 15.17 -7.26
N ASN A 444 -2.43 14.40 -7.95
CA ASN A 444 -3.76 14.08 -7.46
C ASN A 444 -3.70 13.34 -6.11
N PRO A 445 -4.29 13.86 -5.01
CA PRO A 445 -4.23 13.25 -3.69
C PRO A 445 -4.94 11.90 -3.60
N TYR A 446 -5.88 11.59 -4.49
CA TYR A 446 -6.52 10.28 -4.59
C TYR A 446 -5.65 9.22 -5.29
N VAL A 447 -4.54 9.64 -5.84
CA VAL A 447 -3.49 8.77 -6.36
C VAL A 447 -2.33 8.70 -5.39
N ASN A 448 -1.80 9.85 -4.94
CA ASN A 448 -0.70 9.93 -3.98
C ASN A 448 -0.95 11.04 -2.95
N ARG A 449 -1.46 10.68 -1.76
CA ARG A 449 -1.80 11.64 -0.72
C ARG A 449 -0.57 12.20 0.00
N LEU A 450 0.48 11.40 0.22
CA LEU A 450 1.61 11.78 1.07
C LEU A 450 2.40 12.97 0.50
N TRP A 451 2.69 12.94 -0.80
CA TRP A 451 3.40 14.01 -1.50
C TRP A 451 2.54 14.62 -2.62
N SER A 452 1.25 14.81 -2.35
CA SER A 452 0.32 15.42 -3.30
C SER A 452 0.67 16.86 -3.63
N THR A 453 1.29 17.59 -2.71
CA THR A 453 1.79 18.94 -2.92
C THR A 453 3.18 19.07 -2.33
N MET A 454 4.13 19.48 -3.14
CA MET A 454 5.51 19.74 -2.73
C MET A 454 5.94 21.13 -3.20
N ARG A 455 6.75 21.78 -2.38
CA ARG A 455 7.28 23.11 -2.68
C ARG A 455 8.75 23.04 -2.94
N ILE A 456 9.24 23.85 -3.89
CA ILE A 456 10.66 24.11 -4.14
C ILE A 456 10.93 25.58 -3.87
N TYR A 457 12.07 25.85 -3.25
CA TYR A 457 12.61 27.19 -3.03
C TYR A 457 13.89 27.33 -3.83
N LYS A 458 14.00 28.42 -4.59
CA LYS A 458 15.20 28.79 -5.36
C LYS A 458 15.85 29.99 -4.68
N TYR A 459 17.10 29.83 -4.29
CA TYR A 459 17.92 30.88 -3.70
C TYR A 459 19.03 31.26 -4.66
N ASN A 460 19.27 32.55 -4.81
CA ASN A 460 20.38 33.06 -5.59
C ASN A 460 20.86 34.38 -4.96
N LYS A 461 22.16 34.64 -5.03
CA LYS A 461 22.77 35.83 -4.45
C LYS A 461 22.60 37.07 -5.34
N HIS A 462 22.31 36.86 -6.65
CA HIS A 462 22.17 37.92 -7.66
C HIS A 462 20.87 37.78 -8.46
#